data_d26846edb1fe7f71002467a2797c7bc4
#
_entry.id   d26846edb1fe7f71002467a2797c7bc4
#
_cell.length_a   1.000
_cell.length_b   1.000
_cell.length_c   1.000
_cell.angle_alpha   90.00
_cell.angle_beta   90.00
_cell.angle_gamma   90.00
#
_symmetry.space_group_name_H-M   'P 1'
#
loop_
_entity.id
_entity.type
_entity.pdbx_description
1 polymer ?
#
loop_
_entity_poly.entity_id
_entity_poly.type
_entity_poly.pdbx_seq_one_letter_code
_entity_poly.pdbx_strand_id
1 'polypeptide(L)'
;NANAENLYIKTDGSLDDGMELVTHPMTLEYHLSEMPWEEVLRKAQSMGYLSHAAGTCGLHVHISRLAFGCTYEQQEAAIARLLYFVEKFWAELLRFSRRTQSQMNRWAARYGIRLTPSEQMX
;
A
#
# COMPACT_ATOMS: atom_id res chain seq x y z
N ASN A 1 2.32 6.96 25.90
CA ASN A 1 1.02 6.67 25.33
C ASN A 1 1.13 5.54 24.32
N ALA A 2 0.46 4.41 24.62
CA ALA A 2 0.57 3.21 23.79
C ALA A 2 0.08 3.46 22.36
N ASN A 3 -0.94 4.30 22.18
CA ASN A 3 -1.46 4.58 20.85
C ASN A 3 -0.47 5.38 20.03
N ALA A 4 0.30 6.24 20.66
CA ALA A 4 1.31 7.02 19.96
C ALA A 4 2.46 6.15 19.46
N GLU A 5 2.63 4.97 20.04
CA GLU A 5 3.68 4.06 19.61
C GLU A 5 3.30 3.25 18.38
N ASN A 6 2.02 3.19 18.06
CA ASN A 6 1.54 2.38 16.94
C ASN A 6 1.40 3.16 15.64
N LEU A 7 1.32 4.47 15.73
CA LEU A 7 0.98 5.32 14.61
C LEU A 7 1.68 6.66 14.75
N TYR A 8 2.23 7.18 13.69
CA TYR A 8 2.84 8.50 13.71
C TYR A 8 2.53 9.23 12.42
N ILE A 9 2.70 10.55 12.45
CA ILE A 9 2.39 11.43 11.33
C ILE A 9 3.69 12.06 10.86
N LYS A 10 3.89 12.11 9.56
CA LYS A 10 5.01 12.84 9.01
C LYS A 10 4.58 13.61 7.77
N THR A 11 5.38 14.61 7.41
CA THR A 11 5.14 15.35 6.18
C THR A 11 5.66 14.57 5.00
N ASP A 12 5.04 14.80 3.84
CA ASP A 12 5.44 14.14 2.60
C ASP A 12 5.49 15.21 1.53
N GLY A 13 6.66 15.40 0.94
CA GLY A 13 6.84 16.42 -0.08
C GLY A 13 6.01 16.22 -1.33
N SER A 14 5.49 15.01 -1.53
CA SER A 14 4.63 14.75 -2.68
C SER A 14 3.18 15.18 -2.44
N LEU A 15 2.85 15.61 -1.22
CA LEU A 15 1.51 16.02 -0.87
C LEU A 15 1.45 17.55 -0.75
N ASP A 16 0.38 18.14 -1.26
CA ASP A 16 0.14 19.58 -1.15
C ASP A 16 -0.47 19.88 0.22
N ASP A 17 0.38 20.28 1.16
CA ASP A 17 -0.03 20.56 2.53
C ASP A 17 -0.71 19.36 3.20
N GLY A 18 -0.37 18.17 2.77
CA GLY A 18 -0.93 16.95 3.33
C GLY A 18 -0.09 16.35 4.42
N MET A 19 -0.61 15.26 4.96
CA MET A 19 0.13 14.49 5.96
C MET A 19 0.11 13.03 5.57
N GLU A 20 1.08 12.31 6.08
CA GLU A 20 1.16 10.87 5.89
C GLU A 20 1.00 10.19 7.25
N LEU A 21 0.02 9.30 7.34
CA LEU A 21 -0.16 8.46 8.53
C LEU A 21 0.65 7.19 8.33
N VAL A 22 1.55 6.90 9.25
CA VAL A 22 2.44 5.77 9.14
C VAL A 22 2.29 4.91 10.39
N THR A 23 2.07 3.61 10.20
CA THR A 23 2.06 2.68 11.33
C THR A 23 3.42 2.06 11.51
N HIS A 24 3.71 1.67 12.73
CA HIS A 24 4.81 0.75 12.96
C HIS A 24 4.42 -0.64 12.46
N PRO A 25 5.39 -1.51 12.22
CA PRO A 25 5.05 -2.86 11.74
C PRO A 25 4.15 -3.58 12.74
N MET A 26 3.13 -4.23 12.23
CA MET A 26 2.19 -4.97 13.06
C MET A 26 1.53 -6.06 12.21
N THR A 27 0.95 -7.03 12.87
CA THR A 27 0.31 -8.14 12.18
C THR A 27 -1.02 -7.69 11.57
N LEU A 28 -1.49 -8.47 10.60
CA LEU A 28 -2.81 -8.22 10.05
C LEU A 28 -3.88 -8.32 11.14
N GLU A 29 -3.74 -9.30 12.01
CA GLU A 29 -4.67 -9.46 13.11
C GLU A 29 -4.75 -8.21 13.97
N TYR A 30 -3.59 -7.61 14.27
CA TYR A 30 -3.55 -6.39 15.07
C TYR A 30 -4.26 -5.25 14.34
N HIS A 31 -4.03 -5.11 13.04
CA HIS A 31 -4.72 -4.08 12.25
C HIS A 31 -6.23 -4.23 12.32
N LEU A 32 -6.71 -5.48 12.27
CA LEU A 32 -8.15 -5.73 12.20
C LEU A 32 -8.84 -5.61 13.56
N SER A 33 -8.15 -5.95 14.66
CA SER A 33 -8.80 -6.04 15.97
C SER A 33 -8.39 -4.95 16.94
N GLU A 34 -7.18 -4.40 16.81
CA GLU A 34 -6.66 -3.47 17.82
C GLU A 34 -6.53 -2.04 17.33
N MET A 35 -6.27 -1.84 16.06
CA MET A 35 -6.09 -0.49 15.52
C MET A 35 -7.44 0.18 15.34
N PRO A 36 -7.63 1.38 15.92
CA PRO A 36 -8.90 2.10 15.77
C PRO A 36 -8.94 2.88 14.45
N TRP A 37 -8.88 2.16 13.33
CA TRP A 37 -8.77 2.79 12.02
C TRP A 37 -9.95 3.70 11.71
N GLU A 38 -11.16 3.24 12.03
CA GLU A 38 -12.33 4.06 11.73
C GLU A 38 -12.26 5.40 12.46
N GLU A 39 -11.88 5.35 13.74
CA GLU A 39 -11.77 6.57 14.55
C GLU A 39 -10.69 7.50 14.01
N VAL A 40 -9.53 6.95 13.65
CA VAL A 40 -8.42 7.73 13.13
C VAL A 40 -8.81 8.43 11.83
N LEU A 41 -9.43 7.66 10.91
CA LEU A 41 -9.79 8.21 9.61
C LEU A 41 -10.94 9.21 9.71
N ARG A 42 -11.90 8.98 10.61
CA ARG A 42 -12.96 9.98 10.83
C ARG A 42 -12.38 11.26 11.38
N LYS A 43 -11.41 11.17 12.29
CA LYS A 43 -10.78 12.35 12.82
C LYS A 43 -10.06 13.15 11.75
N ALA A 44 -9.30 12.44 10.88
CA ALA A 44 -8.62 13.12 9.79
C ALA A 44 -9.62 13.80 8.86
N GLN A 45 -10.71 13.11 8.56
CA GLN A 45 -11.74 13.68 7.69
C GLN A 45 -12.37 14.92 8.32
N SER A 46 -12.62 14.89 9.63
CA SER A 46 -13.21 16.04 10.32
C SER A 46 -12.28 17.24 10.32
N MET A 47 -10.98 17.03 10.18
CA MET A 47 -10.00 18.10 10.10
C MET A 47 -9.82 18.62 8.67
N GLY A 48 -10.58 18.10 7.72
CA GLY A 48 -10.55 18.57 6.34
C GLY A 48 -9.63 17.82 5.40
N TYR A 49 -8.99 16.76 5.86
CA TYR A 49 -8.12 16.00 4.99
C TYR A 49 -8.92 15.14 4.03
N LEU A 50 -8.43 15.06 2.81
CA LEU A 50 -9.05 14.26 1.76
C LEU A 50 -8.19 13.04 1.47
N SER A 51 -8.81 12.06 0.81
CA SER A 51 -8.11 10.86 0.39
C SER A 51 -8.01 10.86 -1.14
N HIS A 52 -8.64 9.89 -1.79
CA HIS A 52 -8.52 9.78 -3.25
C HIS A 52 -8.96 11.06 -3.98
N ALA A 53 -9.85 11.83 -3.38
CA ALA A 53 -10.32 13.06 -4.00
C ALA A 53 -9.25 14.15 -4.04
N ALA A 54 -8.20 14.02 -3.25
CA ALA A 54 -7.12 15.00 -3.26
C ALA A 54 -6.23 14.88 -4.51
N GLY A 55 -6.23 13.72 -5.14
CA GLY A 55 -5.43 13.51 -6.34
C GLY A 55 -3.98 13.15 -6.10
N THR A 56 -3.48 13.37 -4.89
CA THR A 56 -2.08 13.10 -4.56
C THR A 56 -1.91 12.04 -3.47
N CYS A 57 -3.00 11.56 -2.91
CA CYS A 57 -2.95 10.59 -1.81
C CYS A 57 -2.90 9.16 -2.34
N GLY A 58 -2.37 8.27 -1.52
CA GLY A 58 -2.36 6.86 -1.83
C GLY A 58 -2.35 6.03 -0.57
N LEU A 59 -2.71 4.77 -0.72
CA LEU A 59 -2.57 3.78 0.34
C LEU A 59 -1.37 2.91 0.01
N HIS A 60 -0.46 2.80 0.96
CA HIS A 60 0.73 1.98 0.81
C HIS A 60 0.72 0.89 1.87
N VAL A 61 0.94 -0.34 1.46
CA VAL A 61 1.04 -1.47 2.38
C VAL A 61 2.45 -2.03 2.25
N HIS A 62 3.19 -1.97 3.34
CA HIS A 62 4.56 -2.49 3.38
C HIS A 62 4.55 -3.81 4.13
N ILE A 63 5.18 -4.81 3.56
CA ILE A 63 5.25 -6.14 4.16
C ILE A 63 6.71 -6.47 4.39
N SER A 64 7.03 -6.87 5.62
CA SER A 64 8.38 -7.30 5.93
C SER A 64 8.77 -8.49 5.06
N ARG A 65 9.98 -8.43 4.51
CA ARG A 65 10.46 -9.54 3.70
C ARG A 65 10.51 -10.84 4.48
N LEU A 66 10.78 -10.74 5.79
CA LEU A 66 10.83 -11.91 6.65
C LEU A 66 9.47 -12.59 6.81
N ALA A 67 8.38 -11.88 6.54
CA ALA A 67 7.06 -12.48 6.59
C ALA A 67 6.85 -13.51 5.49
N PHE A 68 7.67 -13.46 4.44
CA PHE A 68 7.52 -14.36 3.31
C PHE A 68 8.30 -15.66 3.46
N GLY A 69 9.13 -15.78 4.51
CA GLY A 69 9.87 -17.00 4.74
C GLY A 69 11.19 -16.73 5.43
N CYS A 70 11.84 -17.80 5.89
CA CYS A 70 13.08 -17.70 6.62
C CYS A 70 14.31 -17.67 5.72
N THR A 71 14.20 -18.21 4.51
CA THR A 71 15.34 -18.26 3.59
C THR A 71 15.10 -17.35 2.40
N TYR A 72 16.19 -17.00 1.73
CA TYR A 72 16.11 -16.19 0.53
C TYR A 72 15.22 -16.84 -0.52
N GLU A 73 15.39 -18.16 -0.70
CA GLU A 73 14.59 -18.87 -1.70
C GLU A 73 13.10 -18.84 -1.39
N GLN A 74 12.75 -19.02 -0.13
CA GLN A 74 11.34 -18.94 0.29
C GLN A 74 10.77 -17.55 0.04
N GLN A 75 11.55 -16.53 0.36
CA GLN A 75 11.12 -15.15 0.18
C GLN A 75 10.90 -14.83 -1.29
N GLU A 76 11.85 -15.24 -2.13
CA GLU A 76 11.73 -14.97 -3.57
C GLU A 76 10.54 -15.69 -4.17
N ALA A 77 10.31 -16.93 -3.76
CA ALA A 77 9.15 -17.68 -4.26
C ALA A 77 7.83 -17.02 -3.87
N ALA A 78 7.75 -16.55 -2.64
CA ALA A 78 6.53 -15.89 -2.17
C ALA A 78 6.30 -14.56 -2.91
N ILE A 79 7.37 -13.80 -3.11
CA ILE A 79 7.26 -12.53 -3.83
C ILE A 79 6.82 -12.77 -5.28
N ALA A 80 7.38 -13.81 -5.91
CA ALA A 80 6.98 -14.14 -7.28
C ALA A 80 5.50 -14.49 -7.36
N ARG A 81 5.01 -15.26 -6.38
CA ARG A 81 3.58 -15.58 -6.34
C ARG A 81 2.72 -14.33 -6.14
N LEU A 82 3.19 -13.41 -5.30
CA LEU A 82 2.46 -12.16 -5.09
C LEU A 82 2.40 -11.33 -6.37
N LEU A 83 3.53 -11.23 -7.08
CA LEU A 83 3.55 -10.49 -8.33
C LEU A 83 2.62 -11.13 -9.36
N TYR A 84 2.62 -12.46 -9.43
CA TYR A 84 1.72 -13.16 -10.33
C TYR A 84 0.25 -12.90 -9.97
N PHE A 85 -0.05 -12.91 -8.67
CA PHE A 85 -1.40 -12.62 -8.21
C PHE A 85 -1.84 -11.22 -8.64
N VAL A 86 -0.96 -10.24 -8.44
CA VAL A 86 -1.28 -8.86 -8.80
C VAL A 86 -1.52 -8.74 -10.32
N GLU A 87 -0.67 -9.40 -11.11
CA GLU A 87 -0.85 -9.35 -12.56
C GLU A 87 -2.14 -10.04 -12.99
N LYS A 88 -2.41 -11.19 -12.38
CA LYS A 88 -3.61 -11.96 -12.76
C LYS A 88 -4.89 -11.22 -12.44
N PHE A 89 -4.91 -10.52 -11.32
CA PHE A 89 -6.13 -9.85 -10.86
C PHE A 89 -6.03 -8.34 -11.01
N TRP A 90 -5.29 -7.89 -12.02
CA TRP A 90 -5.03 -6.46 -12.19
C TRP A 90 -6.31 -5.64 -12.33
N ALA A 91 -7.27 -6.12 -13.11
CA ALA A 91 -8.50 -5.37 -13.34
C ALA A 91 -9.28 -5.19 -12.04
N GLU A 92 -9.32 -6.25 -11.23
CA GLU A 92 -10.02 -6.18 -9.95
C GLU A 92 -9.32 -5.25 -8.98
N LEU A 93 -7.99 -5.31 -8.93
CA LEU A 93 -7.21 -4.46 -8.05
C LEU A 93 -7.31 -2.99 -8.47
N LEU A 94 -7.30 -2.74 -9.77
CA LEU A 94 -7.47 -1.39 -10.28
C LEU A 94 -8.82 -0.82 -9.85
N ARG A 95 -9.88 -1.61 -10.00
CA ARG A 95 -11.21 -1.18 -9.59
C ARG A 95 -11.27 -0.93 -8.09
N PHE A 96 -10.66 -1.81 -7.31
CA PHE A 96 -10.61 -1.65 -5.85
C PHE A 96 -9.88 -0.36 -5.47
N SER A 97 -8.81 -0.04 -6.18
CA SER A 97 -7.99 1.13 -5.84
C SER A 97 -8.68 2.45 -6.17
N ARG A 98 -9.68 2.42 -7.03
CA ARG A 98 -10.41 3.60 -7.48
C ARG A 98 -9.53 4.60 -8.23
N ARG A 99 -8.41 4.13 -8.77
CA ARG A 99 -7.52 4.98 -9.54
C ARG A 99 -7.82 4.87 -11.04
N THR A 100 -7.54 5.96 -11.74
CA THR A 100 -7.60 5.93 -13.19
C THR A 100 -6.33 5.29 -13.74
N GLN A 101 -6.39 4.90 -15.01
CA GLN A 101 -5.23 4.31 -15.65
C GLN A 101 -4.04 5.28 -15.69
N SER A 102 -4.32 6.56 -15.91
CA SER A 102 -3.24 7.55 -15.94
C SER A 102 -2.57 7.70 -14.58
N GLN A 103 -3.36 7.64 -13.50
CA GLN A 103 -2.79 7.68 -12.16
C GLN A 103 -1.92 6.46 -11.88
N MET A 104 -2.35 5.29 -12.37
CA MET A 104 -1.55 4.08 -12.20
C MET A 104 -0.25 4.17 -12.98
N ASN A 105 -0.30 4.69 -14.20
CA ASN A 105 0.91 4.83 -15.01
C ASN A 105 1.91 5.77 -14.37
N ARG A 106 1.43 6.80 -13.70
CA ARG A 106 2.30 7.80 -13.09
C ARG A 106 2.88 7.33 -11.75
N TRP A 107 2.03 6.73 -10.89
CA TRP A 107 2.41 6.48 -9.51
C TRP A 107 2.59 5.01 -9.16
N ALA A 108 1.98 4.10 -9.92
CA ALA A 108 1.99 2.69 -9.57
C ALA A 108 1.83 1.84 -10.82
N ALA A 109 2.76 2.00 -11.74
CA ALA A 109 2.68 1.31 -13.03
C ALA A 109 2.70 -0.21 -12.84
N ARG A 110 1.92 -0.87 -13.67
CA ARG A 110 1.81 -2.32 -13.65
C ARG A 110 3.17 -2.97 -13.95
N TYR A 111 3.53 -3.95 -13.14
CA TYR A 111 4.83 -4.57 -13.24
C TYR A 111 5.06 -5.22 -14.61
N GLY A 112 4.07 -5.96 -15.10
CA GLY A 112 4.21 -6.69 -16.34
C GLY A 112 4.44 -5.83 -17.57
N ILE A 113 4.00 -4.57 -17.52
CA ILE A 113 4.20 -3.66 -18.64
C ILE A 113 5.67 -3.33 -18.85
N ARG A 114 6.44 -3.35 -17.76
CA ARG A 114 7.85 -2.96 -17.81
C ARG A 114 8.79 -4.08 -18.21
N LEU A 115 8.25 -5.30 -18.30
CA LEU A 115 9.09 -6.46 -18.61
C LEU A 115 9.17 -6.67 -20.11
N THR A 116 10.34 -7.09 -20.57
CA THR A 116 10.47 -7.56 -21.95
C THR A 116 9.75 -8.89 -22.10
N PRO A 117 9.44 -9.30 -23.34
CA PRO A 117 8.78 -10.60 -23.53
C PRO A 117 9.52 -11.77 -22.90
N SER A 118 10.86 -11.77 -22.97
CA SER A 118 11.62 -12.88 -22.39
C SER A 118 11.53 -12.87 -20.86
N GLU A 119 11.50 -11.68 -20.25
CA GLU A 119 11.37 -11.59 -18.81
C GLU A 119 9.99 -12.02 -18.33
N GLN A 120 8.97 -11.77 -19.16
CA GLN A 120 7.62 -12.17 -18.79
C GLN A 120 7.44 -13.69 -18.81
N MET A 121 8.27 -14.40 -19.52
CA MET A 121 8.23 -15.86 -19.57
C MET A 121 8.87 -16.54 -18.37
N UNK A 122 9.61 -15.90 -18.04
CA UNK A 122 10.34 -16.38 -16.90
C UNK A 122 9.72 -16.36 -15.70
#